data_d750d70177115aab450b99f92c032b7e
#
_entry.id   d750d70177115aab450b99f92c032b7e
#
_cell.length_a   1.000
_cell.length_b   1.000
_cell.length_c   1.000
_cell.angle_alpha   90.00
_cell.angle_beta   90.00
_cell.angle_gamma   90.00
#
_symmetry.space_group_name_H-M   'P 1'
#
loop_
_entity.id
_entity.type
_entity.pdbx_description
1 polymer ?
#
loop_
_entity_poly.entity_id
_entity_poly.type
_entity_poly.pdbx_seq_one_letter_code
_entity_poly.pdbx_strand_id
1 'polypeptide(L)'
;MTEPSAHLLGEIGLDPSWSHTIDVPSHDGQSHRWHYLERAGTSDSTPTILCLHGNPTWSFLWSRLINEMSNEYRIIAPDHLSMGYSDQVGTRRYRDRVLDVHDFVSALGIKGPIWLVAQDWGGAIAMGYAVDHPDRVAGLVLSNTGIAVPTGRQAPRLIQISASGGLHQIITRHSSLFVRGTAFLPGAGLTRLQRRGLVAPYVNRKQRDGIAGFVADVPFNDKHESFADLAQVASQLPNLEVPVRLWWGSQDPVFNDDFADDLMNRFADVQIQRVANGGHLAVLENSIAQFVETAISESQSIEPSVIDTSGSSETLWSRIMATSRKEILAIHDGASKSSVTYSELDSRVATFAHSLAQRGVQVGDRVAVLVPPSIDLIALVYACWRLGAVTVIADRGLGIRGLGRAVKSSRVQHVVGIRSATTAARTLRWAPRASVIDLKSLQNSSRIEGLAKLVRPEPTAENMAAILFTSGATGPAKGVRYTHGELCAQRDILERVYKITDTDSFVAAFAPFALFGPALGITTGLADMDVTSPATLTAKALEDACSAIR
;
A
#
# COMPACT_ATOMS: atom_id res chain seq x y z
N MET A 1 -0.52 -6.99 40.41
CA MET A 1 -2.00 -7.13 40.36
C MET A 1 -2.36 -8.61 40.38
N THR A 2 -3.62 -8.94 40.73
CA THR A 2 -4.09 -10.33 40.63
C THR A 2 -4.37 -10.65 39.17
N GLU A 3 -3.85 -11.77 38.69
CA GLU A 3 -4.13 -12.30 37.37
C GLU A 3 -5.64 -12.53 37.14
N PRO A 4 -6.13 -12.54 35.89
CA PRO A 4 -7.52 -12.90 35.63
C PRO A 4 -7.75 -14.36 36.06
N SER A 5 -8.86 -14.61 36.75
CA SER A 5 -9.18 -15.99 37.12
C SER A 5 -9.59 -16.82 35.90
N ALA A 6 -9.29 -18.11 35.90
CA ALA A 6 -9.71 -19.04 34.85
C ALA A 6 -11.26 -19.02 34.64
N HIS A 7 -12.01 -18.84 35.72
CA HIS A 7 -13.46 -18.71 35.65
C HIS A 7 -13.88 -17.46 34.88
N LEU A 8 -13.28 -16.30 35.18
CA LEU A 8 -13.56 -15.06 34.45
C LEU A 8 -13.23 -15.17 32.96
N LEU A 9 -12.06 -15.74 32.63
CA LEU A 9 -11.65 -15.92 31.23
C LEU A 9 -12.65 -16.79 30.45
N GLY A 10 -13.06 -17.93 31.03
CA GLY A 10 -14.09 -18.77 30.43
C GLY A 10 -15.43 -18.06 30.28
N GLU A 11 -15.85 -17.26 31.27
CA GLU A 11 -17.10 -16.48 31.20
C GLU A 11 -17.09 -15.37 30.13
N ILE A 12 -15.91 -14.88 29.73
CA ILE A 12 -15.78 -13.88 28.64
C ILE A 12 -15.36 -14.50 27.30
N GLY A 13 -15.33 -15.83 27.20
CA GLY A 13 -15.08 -16.55 25.95
C GLY A 13 -13.60 -16.68 25.55
N LEU A 14 -12.70 -16.63 26.54
CA LEU A 14 -11.27 -16.91 26.36
C LEU A 14 -10.91 -18.25 26.98
N ASP A 15 -10.01 -18.99 26.33
CA ASP A 15 -9.40 -20.17 26.92
C ASP A 15 -8.46 -19.72 28.06
N PRO A 16 -8.65 -20.22 29.29
CA PRO A 16 -7.76 -19.87 30.40
C PRO A 16 -6.28 -20.22 30.19
N SER A 17 -5.99 -21.21 29.35
CA SER A 17 -4.62 -21.63 29.02
C SER A 17 -3.85 -20.58 28.20
N TRP A 18 -4.53 -19.61 27.61
CA TRP A 18 -3.91 -18.52 26.85
C TRP A 18 -3.41 -17.38 27.72
N SER A 19 -3.78 -17.33 28.98
CA SER A 19 -3.39 -16.26 29.90
C SER A 19 -2.04 -16.54 30.53
N HIS A 20 -1.07 -15.67 30.29
CA HIS A 20 0.29 -15.79 30.75
C HIS A 20 0.79 -14.51 31.41
N THR A 21 1.85 -14.63 32.22
CA THR A 21 2.58 -13.49 32.75
C THR A 21 4.08 -13.71 32.55
N ILE A 22 4.82 -12.60 32.38
CA ILE A 22 6.26 -12.60 32.25
C ILE A 22 6.84 -11.36 32.94
N ASP A 23 7.94 -11.52 33.65
CA ASP A 23 8.71 -10.40 34.19
C ASP A 23 9.71 -9.91 33.16
N VAL A 24 9.57 -8.65 32.77
CA VAL A 24 10.31 -8.02 31.67
C VAL A 24 11.29 -6.99 32.24
N PRO A 25 12.61 -7.17 32.07
CA PRO A 25 13.59 -6.11 32.32
C PRO A 25 13.30 -4.92 31.42
N SER A 26 13.09 -3.74 31.99
CA SER A 26 12.65 -2.56 31.26
C SER A 26 13.76 -1.52 31.12
N HIS A 27 13.67 -0.71 30.07
CA HIS A 27 14.54 0.42 29.79
C HIS A 27 14.63 1.44 30.94
N ASP A 28 13.66 1.46 31.88
CA ASP A 28 13.70 2.29 33.08
C ASP A 28 14.56 1.71 34.21
N GLY A 29 15.23 0.59 33.97
CA GLY A 29 16.11 -0.10 34.90
C GLY A 29 15.37 -0.96 35.93
N GLN A 30 14.05 -1.10 35.84
CA GLN A 30 13.26 -1.97 36.71
C GLN A 30 12.80 -3.22 35.95
N SER A 31 12.23 -4.19 36.65
CA SER A 31 11.52 -5.31 36.06
C SER A 31 10.03 -5.15 36.32
N HIS A 32 9.23 -5.27 35.25
CA HIS A 32 7.78 -5.14 35.33
C HIS A 32 7.11 -6.41 34.85
N ARG A 33 6.08 -6.83 35.57
CA ARG A 33 5.29 -7.99 35.19
C ARG A 33 4.25 -7.57 34.15
N TRP A 34 4.31 -8.25 33.00
CA TRP A 34 3.34 -8.14 31.91
C TRP A 34 2.37 -9.30 31.97
N HIS A 35 1.10 -9.02 31.77
CA HIS A 35 0.08 -9.99 31.40
C HIS A 35 -0.11 -9.97 29.88
N TYR A 36 -0.30 -11.14 29.29
CA TYR A 36 -0.59 -11.27 27.88
C TYR A 36 -1.42 -12.53 27.61
N LEU A 37 -2.20 -12.47 26.52
CA LEU A 37 -2.82 -13.65 25.95
C LEU A 37 -1.90 -14.21 24.87
N GLU A 38 -1.68 -15.52 24.89
CA GLU A 38 -0.93 -16.21 23.85
C GLU A 38 -1.66 -17.48 23.42
N ARG A 39 -1.91 -17.59 22.13
CA ARG A 39 -2.29 -18.84 21.48
C ARG A 39 -1.08 -19.31 20.66
N ALA A 40 -0.49 -20.43 21.05
CA ALA A 40 0.61 -21.04 20.30
C ALA A 40 0.17 -21.43 18.89
N GLY A 41 1.06 -21.26 17.92
CA GLY A 41 0.87 -21.79 16.57
C GLY A 41 1.28 -23.25 16.48
N THR A 42 0.74 -23.96 15.48
CA THR A 42 1.11 -25.35 15.16
C THR A 42 2.26 -25.45 14.19
N SER A 43 2.70 -24.34 13.60
CA SER A 43 3.79 -24.26 12.63
C SER A 43 4.81 -23.21 13.03
N ASP A 44 6.08 -23.63 13.10
CA ASP A 44 7.20 -22.70 13.31
C ASP A 44 7.57 -21.88 12.08
N SER A 45 7.01 -22.21 10.91
CA SER A 45 7.24 -21.51 9.65
C SER A 45 6.33 -20.29 9.43
N THR A 46 5.24 -20.20 10.20
CA THR A 46 4.34 -19.05 10.13
C THR A 46 4.85 -17.89 11.00
N PRO A 47 4.65 -16.64 10.56
CA PRO A 47 5.09 -15.48 11.34
C PRO A 47 4.29 -15.36 12.65
N THR A 48 4.95 -14.86 13.68
CA THR A 48 4.30 -14.48 14.93
C THR A 48 3.51 -13.20 14.73
N ILE A 49 2.27 -13.17 15.26
CA ILE A 49 1.39 -12.00 15.24
C ILE A 49 1.39 -11.38 16.63
N LEU A 50 1.80 -10.11 16.72
CA LEU A 50 1.74 -9.32 17.94
C LEU A 50 0.58 -8.31 17.84
N CYS A 51 -0.39 -8.42 18.74
CA CYS A 51 -1.61 -7.63 18.75
C CYS A 51 -1.53 -6.53 19.83
N LEU A 52 -1.48 -5.26 19.43
CA LEU A 52 -1.38 -4.12 20.35
C LEU A 52 -2.72 -3.40 20.47
N HIS A 53 -3.28 -3.42 21.68
CA HIS A 53 -4.54 -2.75 21.99
C HIS A 53 -4.36 -1.26 22.24
N GLY A 54 -5.47 -0.50 22.21
CA GLY A 54 -5.49 0.92 22.55
C GLY A 54 -6.18 1.23 23.86
N ASN A 55 -6.61 2.47 24.01
CA ASN A 55 -7.24 2.99 25.22
C ASN A 55 -8.77 3.14 25.02
N PRO A 56 -9.63 2.62 25.93
CA PRO A 56 -9.36 2.02 27.24
C PRO A 56 -9.47 0.48 27.26
N THR A 57 -8.88 -0.18 26.30
CA THR A 57 -9.02 -1.63 26.14
C THR A 57 -7.85 -2.40 26.80
N TRP A 58 -7.79 -3.70 26.63
CA TRP A 58 -6.74 -4.62 27.06
C TRP A 58 -6.69 -5.78 26.05
N SER A 59 -5.84 -6.77 26.24
CA SER A 59 -5.65 -7.89 25.30
C SER A 59 -6.94 -8.58 24.87
N PHE A 60 -8.01 -8.52 25.66
CA PHE A 60 -9.35 -9.00 25.31
C PHE A 60 -9.90 -8.37 24.02
N LEU A 61 -9.47 -7.18 23.62
CA LEU A 61 -9.84 -6.57 22.35
C LEU A 61 -9.64 -7.55 21.18
N TRP A 62 -8.63 -8.37 21.28
CA TRP A 62 -8.21 -9.33 20.26
C TRP A 62 -8.84 -10.72 20.42
N SER A 63 -9.76 -10.91 21.39
CA SER A 63 -10.40 -12.19 21.68
C SER A 63 -11.04 -12.82 20.45
N ARG A 64 -11.68 -12.01 19.60
CA ARG A 64 -12.30 -12.49 18.38
C ARG A 64 -11.25 -12.96 17.37
N LEU A 65 -10.21 -12.18 17.13
CA LEU A 65 -9.10 -12.56 16.26
C LEU A 65 -8.45 -13.86 16.72
N ILE A 66 -8.12 -13.97 18.02
CA ILE A 66 -7.47 -15.15 18.59
C ILE A 66 -8.34 -16.40 18.40
N ASN A 67 -9.68 -16.29 18.56
CA ASN A 67 -10.60 -17.41 18.43
C ASN A 67 -10.85 -17.80 16.96
N GLU A 68 -10.89 -16.86 16.02
CA GLU A 68 -11.33 -17.08 14.65
C GLU A 68 -10.18 -17.37 13.67
N MET A 69 -8.97 -16.97 13.99
CA MET A 69 -7.81 -17.15 13.11
C MET A 69 -7.33 -18.60 13.08
N SER A 70 -6.73 -19.04 11.97
CA SER A 70 -6.14 -20.38 11.83
C SER A 70 -5.19 -20.73 12.97
N ASN A 71 -5.21 -22.00 13.41
CA ASN A 71 -4.34 -22.48 14.49
C ASN A 71 -2.87 -22.58 14.09
N GLU A 72 -2.52 -22.34 12.84
CA GLU A 72 -1.14 -22.31 12.37
C GLU A 72 -0.37 -21.15 12.96
N TYR A 73 -1.01 -20.00 13.19
CA TYR A 73 -0.37 -18.78 13.63
C TYR A 73 -0.22 -18.70 15.15
N ARG A 74 0.99 -18.32 15.59
CA ARG A 74 1.22 -17.88 16.96
C ARG A 74 0.72 -16.45 17.13
N ILE A 75 -0.21 -16.23 18.06
CA ILE A 75 -0.79 -14.91 18.33
C ILE A 75 -0.49 -14.51 19.75
N ILE A 76 0.07 -13.33 19.94
CA ILE A 76 0.43 -12.75 21.24
C ILE A 76 -0.26 -11.39 21.38
N ALA A 77 -0.99 -11.18 22.44
CA ALA A 77 -1.67 -9.93 22.75
C ALA A 77 -1.33 -9.48 24.18
N PRO A 78 -0.33 -8.59 24.37
CA PRO A 78 -0.01 -8.07 25.69
C PRO A 78 -1.04 -7.05 26.18
N ASP A 79 -1.16 -6.93 27.49
CA ASP A 79 -1.71 -5.75 28.15
C ASP A 79 -0.57 -4.73 28.31
N HIS A 80 -0.73 -3.51 27.78
CA HIS A 80 0.26 -2.46 28.01
C HIS A 80 0.45 -2.21 29.52
N LEU A 81 1.65 -1.78 29.91
CA LEU A 81 1.90 -1.41 31.30
C LEU A 81 0.89 -0.38 31.80
N SER A 82 0.40 -0.57 32.99
CA SER A 82 -0.72 0.16 33.63
C SER A 82 -2.10 -0.10 33.04
N MET A 83 -2.23 -1.04 32.09
CA MET A 83 -3.50 -1.46 31.51
C MET A 83 -3.78 -2.94 31.80
N GLY A 84 -5.05 -3.35 31.68
CA GLY A 84 -5.44 -4.75 31.86
C GLY A 84 -4.99 -5.33 33.19
N TYR A 85 -4.21 -6.38 33.12
CA TYR A 85 -3.64 -7.11 34.27
C TYR A 85 -2.11 -6.96 34.41
N SER A 86 -1.48 -6.14 33.56
CA SER A 86 -0.06 -5.79 33.68
C SER A 86 0.21 -4.85 34.86
N ASP A 87 1.46 -4.77 35.31
CA ASP A 87 1.85 -3.94 36.45
C ASP A 87 1.51 -2.46 36.25
N GLN A 88 1.15 -1.82 37.36
CA GLN A 88 0.98 -0.38 37.40
C GLN A 88 2.34 0.29 37.56
N VAL A 89 2.71 1.06 36.56
CA VAL A 89 3.97 1.82 36.53
C VAL A 89 3.71 3.32 36.62
N GLY A 90 4.77 4.11 36.75
CA GLY A 90 4.69 5.57 36.70
C GLY A 90 4.19 6.10 35.35
N THR A 91 4.29 7.41 35.19
CA THR A 91 3.91 8.07 33.91
C THR A 91 4.70 7.48 32.76
N ARG A 92 4.00 7.08 31.72
CA ARG A 92 4.56 6.65 30.43
C ARG A 92 4.13 7.62 29.35
N ARG A 93 5.11 8.13 28.59
CA ARG A 93 4.85 8.89 27.36
C ARG A 93 4.89 7.97 26.16
N TYR A 94 4.53 8.50 25.01
CA TYR A 94 4.52 7.73 23.76
C TYR A 94 5.84 6.97 23.53
N ARG A 95 6.98 7.65 23.69
CA ARG A 95 8.30 7.03 23.50
C ARG A 95 8.56 5.87 24.47
N ASP A 96 8.21 6.04 25.75
CA ASP A 96 8.34 4.98 26.74
C ASP A 96 7.51 3.74 26.36
N ARG A 97 6.30 3.94 25.82
CA ARG A 97 5.41 2.84 25.39
C ARG A 97 5.97 2.07 24.21
N VAL A 98 6.65 2.73 23.27
CA VAL A 98 7.35 2.08 22.16
C VAL A 98 8.50 1.22 22.70
N LEU A 99 9.29 1.74 23.65
CA LEU A 99 10.37 1.02 24.30
C LEU A 99 9.85 -0.14 25.18
N ASP A 100 8.73 0.05 25.89
CA ASP A 100 8.06 -1.01 26.66
C ASP A 100 7.72 -2.22 25.76
N VAL A 101 7.21 -1.98 24.53
CA VAL A 101 6.93 -3.05 23.56
C VAL A 101 8.21 -3.72 23.08
N HIS A 102 9.27 -2.95 22.85
CA HIS A 102 10.58 -3.51 22.49
C HIS A 102 11.12 -4.44 23.59
N ASP A 103 11.06 -4.01 24.85
CA ASP A 103 11.50 -4.78 26.01
C ASP A 103 10.68 -6.08 26.14
N PHE A 104 9.36 -5.99 25.97
CA PHE A 104 8.46 -7.15 26.00
C PHE A 104 8.78 -8.17 24.89
N VAL A 105 8.92 -7.72 23.64
CA VAL A 105 9.27 -8.59 22.49
C VAL A 105 10.63 -9.26 22.71
N SER A 106 11.58 -8.52 23.27
CA SER A 106 12.93 -9.02 23.57
C SER A 106 12.90 -10.09 24.67
N ALA A 107 12.13 -9.87 25.74
CA ALA A 107 11.98 -10.82 26.84
C ALA A 107 11.31 -12.13 26.42
N LEU A 108 10.36 -12.07 25.46
CA LEU A 108 9.73 -13.27 24.90
C LEU A 108 10.65 -14.06 23.95
N GLY A 109 11.82 -13.52 23.60
CA GLY A 109 12.78 -14.18 22.72
C GLY A 109 12.22 -14.51 21.33
N ILE A 110 11.29 -13.71 20.82
CA ILE A 110 10.68 -13.92 19.50
C ILE A 110 11.76 -13.81 18.43
N LYS A 111 11.92 -14.87 17.64
CA LYS A 111 12.88 -14.93 16.54
C LYS A 111 12.17 -14.57 15.22
N GLY A 112 12.86 -13.82 14.38
CA GLY A 112 12.34 -13.40 13.07
C GLY A 112 11.41 -12.19 13.13
N PRO A 113 10.96 -11.73 11.96
CA PRO A 113 10.03 -10.62 11.83
C PRO A 113 8.63 -10.99 12.33
N ILE A 114 7.92 -10.00 12.84
CA ILE A 114 6.57 -10.13 13.40
C ILE A 114 5.56 -9.32 12.57
N TRP A 115 4.32 -9.81 12.51
CA TRP A 115 3.19 -9.02 12.06
C TRP A 115 2.60 -8.24 13.24
N LEU A 116 2.51 -6.94 13.10
CA LEU A 116 1.87 -6.08 14.11
C LEU A 116 0.42 -5.83 13.71
N VAL A 117 -0.52 -6.27 14.55
CA VAL A 117 -1.96 -5.99 14.39
C VAL A 117 -2.37 -5.04 15.50
N ALA A 118 -2.80 -3.83 15.16
CA ALA A 118 -2.87 -2.79 16.17
C ALA A 118 -4.06 -1.83 15.97
N GLN A 119 -4.58 -1.29 17.07
CA GLN A 119 -5.74 -0.40 17.09
C GLN A 119 -5.51 0.78 18.04
N ASP A 120 -6.04 1.97 17.72
CA ASP A 120 -5.99 3.18 18.54
C ASP A 120 -4.54 3.52 18.94
N TRP A 121 -4.23 3.76 20.23
CA TRP A 121 -2.86 3.96 20.71
C TRP A 121 -1.91 2.80 20.37
N GLY A 122 -2.43 1.58 20.36
CA GLY A 122 -1.64 0.43 19.92
C GLY A 122 -1.11 0.60 18.49
N GLY A 123 -1.89 1.23 17.61
CA GLY A 123 -1.47 1.54 16.25
C GLY A 123 -0.35 2.58 16.20
N ALA A 124 -0.45 3.66 16.98
CA ALA A 124 0.63 4.65 17.08
C ALA A 124 1.92 4.01 17.63
N ILE A 125 1.82 3.15 18.65
CA ILE A 125 2.94 2.42 19.24
C ILE A 125 3.55 1.44 18.23
N ALA A 126 2.71 0.70 17.48
CA ALA A 126 3.15 -0.22 16.43
C ALA A 126 3.94 0.50 15.33
N MET A 127 3.47 1.68 14.90
CA MET A 127 4.18 2.52 13.93
C MET A 127 5.54 2.97 14.47
N GLY A 128 5.62 3.38 15.73
CA GLY A 128 6.90 3.73 16.37
C GLY A 128 7.87 2.56 16.45
N TYR A 129 7.37 1.39 16.85
CA TYR A 129 8.18 0.17 16.90
C TYR A 129 8.70 -0.23 15.51
N ALA A 130 7.85 -0.14 14.48
CA ALA A 130 8.22 -0.48 13.11
C ALA A 130 9.30 0.48 12.54
N VAL A 131 9.21 1.76 12.86
CA VAL A 131 10.22 2.76 12.47
C VAL A 131 11.56 2.50 13.16
N ASP A 132 11.54 2.14 14.45
CA ASP A 132 12.77 1.88 15.21
C ASP A 132 13.42 0.52 14.86
N HIS A 133 12.61 -0.46 14.43
CA HIS A 133 13.04 -1.85 14.20
C HIS A 133 12.45 -2.42 12.90
N PRO A 134 12.73 -1.80 11.72
CA PRO A 134 12.10 -2.18 10.45
C PRO A 134 12.41 -3.63 10.05
N ASP A 135 13.59 -4.14 10.36
CA ASP A 135 14.03 -5.53 10.13
C ASP A 135 13.34 -6.56 11.04
N ARG A 136 12.65 -6.12 12.08
CA ARG A 136 11.88 -6.96 13.01
C ARG A 136 10.38 -7.01 12.67
N VAL A 137 9.94 -6.30 11.64
CA VAL A 137 8.52 -6.19 11.27
C VAL A 137 8.31 -6.77 9.88
N ALA A 138 7.41 -7.76 9.77
CA ALA A 138 7.01 -8.37 8.51
C ALA A 138 5.89 -7.58 7.81
N GLY A 139 5.07 -6.88 8.59
CA GLY A 139 3.96 -6.06 8.09
C GLY A 139 3.11 -5.49 9.22
N LEU A 140 2.23 -4.58 8.85
CA LEU A 140 1.31 -3.87 9.74
C LEU A 140 -0.14 -4.09 9.32
N VAL A 141 -1.00 -4.47 10.25
CA VAL A 141 -2.46 -4.35 10.12
C VAL A 141 -2.95 -3.34 11.14
N LEU A 142 -3.43 -2.20 10.69
CA LEU A 142 -3.85 -1.10 11.53
C LEU A 142 -5.36 -0.89 11.45
N SER A 143 -6.01 -0.67 12.60
CA SER A 143 -7.44 -0.39 12.67
C SER A 143 -7.69 0.86 13.49
N ASN A 144 -8.48 1.78 12.96
CA ASN A 144 -8.97 2.97 13.66
C ASN A 144 -7.92 3.58 14.61
N THR A 145 -6.90 4.16 14.03
CA THR A 145 -5.72 4.73 14.70
C THR A 145 -5.23 5.99 13.99
N GLY A 146 -4.19 6.62 14.53
CA GLY A 146 -3.51 7.76 13.91
C GLY A 146 -2.15 8.00 14.54
N ILE A 147 -1.28 8.69 13.83
CA ILE A 147 0.05 9.11 14.32
C ILE A 147 0.11 10.63 14.55
N ALA A 148 -0.77 11.37 13.93
CA ALA A 148 -0.92 12.81 14.05
C ALA A 148 -2.35 13.22 13.75
N VAL A 149 -2.73 14.43 14.14
CA VAL A 149 -3.97 15.03 13.65
C VAL A 149 -3.78 15.37 12.16
N PRO A 150 -4.69 14.92 11.25
CA PRO A 150 -4.57 15.19 9.84
C PRO A 150 -4.46 16.69 9.53
N THR A 151 -3.62 17.05 8.54
CA THR A 151 -3.35 18.44 8.19
C THR A 151 -4.62 19.23 7.85
N GLY A 152 -4.80 20.37 8.49
CA GLY A 152 -5.97 21.23 8.29
C GLY A 152 -7.24 20.76 9.05
N ARG A 153 -7.14 19.74 9.87
CA ARG A 153 -8.23 19.23 10.72
C ARG A 153 -7.98 19.56 12.19
N GLN A 154 -9.02 19.47 12.99
CA GLN A 154 -8.93 19.55 14.45
C GLN A 154 -9.05 18.16 15.05
N ALA A 155 -8.46 17.96 16.22
CA ALA A 155 -8.64 16.73 16.98
C ALA A 155 -10.13 16.47 17.22
N PRO A 156 -10.60 15.20 17.18
CA PRO A 156 -12.00 14.86 17.39
C PRO A 156 -12.53 15.41 18.71
N ARG A 157 -13.77 15.94 18.70
CA ARG A 157 -14.38 16.58 19.87
C ARG A 157 -14.44 15.69 21.10
N LEU A 158 -14.66 14.38 20.91
CA LEU A 158 -14.67 13.42 22.03
C LEU A 158 -13.30 13.36 22.72
N ILE A 159 -12.21 13.39 21.97
CA ILE A 159 -10.85 13.41 22.52
C ILE A 159 -10.60 14.74 23.21
N GLN A 160 -10.97 15.87 22.59
CA GLN A 160 -10.80 17.20 23.19
C GLN A 160 -11.54 17.32 24.54
N ILE A 161 -12.80 16.85 24.63
CA ILE A 161 -13.58 16.87 25.86
C ILE A 161 -12.97 15.93 26.91
N SER A 162 -12.56 14.72 26.51
CA SER A 162 -11.99 13.74 27.43
C SER A 162 -10.65 14.19 28.02
N ALA A 163 -9.89 15.02 27.31
CA ALA A 163 -8.59 15.52 27.74
C ALA A 163 -8.63 16.93 28.35
N SER A 164 -9.77 17.62 28.32
CA SER A 164 -9.88 19.01 28.81
C SER A 164 -9.93 19.08 30.34
N GLY A 165 -8.95 19.80 30.93
CA GLY A 165 -8.93 20.24 32.32
C GLY A 165 -8.99 19.13 33.37
N GLY A 166 -9.35 19.48 34.62
CA GLY A 166 -9.46 18.51 35.72
C GLY A 166 -10.59 17.46 35.57
N LEU A 167 -11.52 17.68 34.61
CA LEU A 167 -12.65 16.78 34.36
C LEU A 167 -12.20 15.43 33.77
N HIS A 168 -11.09 15.38 33.01
CA HIS A 168 -10.58 14.15 32.41
C HIS A 168 -10.25 13.09 33.49
N GLN A 169 -9.64 13.48 34.60
CA GLN A 169 -9.33 12.55 35.69
C GLN A 169 -10.58 11.99 36.37
N ILE A 170 -11.64 12.79 36.48
CA ILE A 170 -12.90 12.33 37.05
C ILE A 170 -13.54 11.29 36.15
N ILE A 171 -13.57 11.52 34.84
CA ILE A 171 -14.22 10.63 33.86
C ILE A 171 -13.39 9.34 33.63
N THR A 172 -12.08 9.46 33.52
CA THR A 172 -11.20 8.34 33.12
C THR A 172 -10.70 7.52 34.31
N ARG A 173 -10.37 8.17 35.43
CA ARG A 173 -9.74 7.54 36.60
C ARG A 173 -10.72 7.28 37.75
N HIS A 174 -11.52 8.28 38.12
CA HIS A 174 -12.40 8.21 39.29
C HIS A 174 -13.74 7.50 39.02
N SER A 175 -14.14 7.41 37.75
CA SER A 175 -15.33 6.66 37.33
C SER A 175 -15.02 5.62 36.27
N SER A 176 -15.94 4.68 36.05
CA SER A 176 -15.87 3.72 34.95
C SER A 176 -16.60 4.20 33.69
N LEU A 177 -17.02 5.48 33.67
CA LEU A 177 -17.83 6.03 32.57
C LEU A 177 -17.09 5.99 31.23
N PHE A 178 -15.79 6.28 31.23
CA PHE A 178 -14.99 6.25 29.99
C PHE A 178 -14.93 4.84 29.38
N VAL A 179 -14.56 3.83 30.19
CA VAL A 179 -14.48 2.43 29.73
C VAL A 179 -15.85 1.92 29.27
N ARG A 180 -16.89 2.19 30.07
CA ARG A 180 -18.25 1.77 29.72
C ARG A 180 -18.79 2.53 28.50
N GLY A 181 -18.52 3.83 28.41
CA GLY A 181 -18.93 4.67 27.28
C GLY A 181 -18.33 4.20 25.95
N THR A 182 -17.05 3.83 25.96
CA THR A 182 -16.40 3.30 24.76
C THR A 182 -17.09 2.04 24.22
N ALA A 183 -17.60 1.18 25.10
CA ALA A 183 -18.35 -0.01 24.71
C ALA A 183 -19.74 0.26 24.06
N PHE A 184 -20.16 1.54 24.01
CA PHE A 184 -21.42 1.99 23.40
C PHE A 184 -21.20 3.03 22.27
N LEU A 185 -19.95 3.22 21.82
CA LEU A 185 -19.68 4.03 20.64
C LEU A 185 -20.39 3.47 19.40
N PRO A 186 -20.69 4.31 18.38
CA PRO A 186 -21.29 3.85 17.14
C PRO A 186 -20.49 2.73 16.47
N GLY A 187 -21.20 1.79 15.84
CA GLY A 187 -20.64 0.64 15.16
C GLY A 187 -21.66 -0.49 15.03
N ALA A 188 -21.23 -1.70 14.69
CA ALA A 188 -22.07 -2.90 14.63
C ALA A 188 -22.66 -3.29 16.00
N GLY A 189 -22.08 -2.75 17.04
CA GLY A 189 -22.45 -2.98 18.43
C GLY A 189 -21.82 -4.24 19.03
N LEU A 190 -21.45 -4.13 20.30
CA LEU A 190 -20.87 -5.23 21.06
C LEU A 190 -21.95 -6.10 21.72
N THR A 191 -21.72 -7.38 21.78
CA THR A 191 -22.52 -8.31 22.57
C THR A 191 -22.38 -8.01 24.08
N ARG A 192 -23.30 -8.54 24.88
CA ARG A 192 -23.24 -8.41 26.34
C ARG A 192 -21.94 -9.01 26.91
N LEU A 193 -21.48 -10.11 26.32
CA LEU A 193 -20.26 -10.80 26.70
C LEU A 193 -19.02 -9.94 26.40
N GLN A 194 -18.94 -9.37 25.21
CA GLN A 194 -17.85 -8.48 24.82
C GLN A 194 -17.75 -7.24 25.71
N ARG A 195 -18.89 -6.60 26.02
CA ARG A 195 -18.93 -5.46 26.96
C ARG A 195 -18.43 -5.85 28.35
N ARG A 196 -18.80 -7.05 28.84
CA ARG A 196 -18.32 -7.56 30.11
C ARG A 196 -16.82 -7.79 30.10
N GLY A 197 -16.29 -8.38 29.04
CA GLY A 197 -14.86 -8.63 28.87
C GLY A 197 -14.04 -7.34 28.87
N LEU A 198 -14.47 -6.32 28.10
CA LEU A 198 -13.76 -5.04 28.01
C LEU A 198 -13.60 -4.35 29.39
N VAL A 199 -14.59 -4.40 30.25
CA VAL A 199 -14.55 -3.70 31.56
C VAL A 199 -13.94 -4.54 32.67
N ALA A 200 -13.68 -5.83 32.45
CA ALA A 200 -13.31 -6.78 33.47
C ALA A 200 -12.11 -6.35 34.37
N PRO A 201 -10.99 -5.84 33.86
CA PRO A 201 -9.86 -5.45 34.69
C PRO A 201 -10.04 -4.09 35.38
N TYR A 202 -10.99 -3.25 34.95
CA TYR A 202 -11.07 -1.83 35.35
C TYR A 202 -12.04 -1.58 36.52
N VAL A 203 -12.02 -2.45 37.54
CA VAL A 203 -12.98 -2.43 38.63
C VAL A 203 -12.77 -1.24 39.59
N ASN A 204 -11.51 -0.93 39.92
CA ASN A 204 -11.18 0.11 40.89
C ASN A 204 -10.35 1.25 40.27
N ARG A 205 -10.16 2.33 41.07
CA ARG A 205 -9.45 3.53 40.62
C ARG A 205 -8.02 3.25 40.16
N LYS A 206 -7.27 2.45 40.90
CA LYS A 206 -5.86 2.16 40.60
C LYS A 206 -5.71 1.45 39.27
N GLN A 207 -6.62 0.55 38.92
CA GLN A 207 -6.65 -0.17 37.64
C GLN A 207 -6.99 0.72 36.43
N ARG A 208 -7.49 1.94 36.66
CA ARG A 208 -7.80 2.92 35.62
C ARG A 208 -6.73 4.01 35.48
N ASP A 209 -5.65 3.95 36.23
CA ASP A 209 -4.58 4.97 36.18
C ASP A 209 -3.94 5.02 34.77
N GLY A 210 -3.71 3.86 34.14
CA GLY A 210 -3.20 3.80 32.77
C GLY A 210 -4.12 4.45 31.73
N ILE A 211 -5.44 4.28 31.89
CA ILE A 211 -6.43 4.91 31.00
C ILE A 211 -6.28 6.44 31.03
N ALA A 212 -6.18 7.00 32.24
CA ALA A 212 -5.97 8.44 32.41
C ALA A 212 -4.61 8.89 31.83
N GLY A 213 -3.57 8.05 31.97
CA GLY A 213 -2.25 8.28 31.40
C GLY A 213 -2.26 8.37 29.88
N PHE A 214 -2.96 7.47 29.20
CA PHE A 214 -3.11 7.50 27.73
C PHE A 214 -3.89 8.74 27.25
N VAL A 215 -4.96 9.13 27.93
CA VAL A 215 -5.71 10.34 27.59
C VAL A 215 -4.86 11.59 27.79
N ALA A 216 -4.08 11.63 28.89
CA ALA A 216 -3.18 12.76 29.16
C ALA A 216 -2.01 12.87 28.19
N ASP A 217 -1.71 11.81 27.44
CA ASP A 217 -0.59 11.75 26.49
C ASP A 217 -0.99 12.15 25.05
N VAL A 218 -2.25 12.54 24.81
CA VAL A 218 -2.70 13.02 23.50
C VAL A 218 -2.12 14.41 23.22
N PRO A 219 -1.29 14.60 22.18
CA PRO A 219 -0.67 15.90 21.90
C PRO A 219 -1.62 16.82 21.12
N PHE A 220 -2.26 17.76 21.81
CA PHE A 220 -3.13 18.76 21.17
C PHE A 220 -2.36 19.93 20.55
N ASN A 221 -1.09 20.09 20.89
CA ASN A 221 -0.22 21.15 20.38
C ASN A 221 1.26 20.71 20.41
N ASP A 222 2.09 21.48 19.78
CA ASP A 222 3.53 21.26 19.64
C ASP A 222 4.35 21.36 20.94
N LYS A 223 3.75 21.86 22.02
CA LYS A 223 4.40 21.94 23.34
C LYS A 223 4.25 20.68 24.17
N HIS A 224 3.40 19.73 23.71
CA HIS A 224 3.23 18.47 24.41
C HIS A 224 4.47 17.58 24.27
N GLU A 225 4.90 16.93 25.36
CA GLU A 225 6.13 16.13 25.41
C GLU A 225 6.18 15.06 24.31
N SER A 226 5.08 14.37 24.03
CA SER A 226 5.01 13.31 23.01
C SER A 226 4.86 13.83 21.57
N PHE A 227 4.69 15.15 21.36
CA PHE A 227 4.46 15.70 20.02
C PHE A 227 5.65 15.49 19.09
N ALA A 228 6.86 15.77 19.57
CA ALA A 228 8.08 15.66 18.76
C ALA A 228 8.34 14.21 18.32
N ASP A 229 8.16 13.25 19.23
CA ASP A 229 8.37 11.83 18.94
C ASP A 229 7.35 11.31 17.92
N LEU A 230 6.07 11.63 18.09
CA LEU A 230 5.00 11.27 17.14
C LEU A 230 5.25 11.90 15.75
N ALA A 231 5.66 13.18 15.71
CA ALA A 231 5.98 13.88 14.48
C ALA A 231 7.21 13.27 13.77
N GLN A 232 8.22 12.86 14.54
CA GLN A 232 9.39 12.15 14.02
C GLN A 232 8.99 10.83 13.38
N VAL A 233 8.23 9.99 14.07
CA VAL A 233 7.74 8.72 13.53
C VAL A 233 6.89 8.97 12.27
N ALA A 234 5.96 9.91 12.32
CA ALA A 234 5.11 10.27 11.17
C ALA A 234 5.93 10.65 9.93
N SER A 235 7.08 11.31 10.11
CA SER A 235 7.97 11.71 9.01
C SER A 235 8.75 10.54 8.39
N GLN A 236 8.90 9.43 9.11
CA GLN A 236 9.65 8.25 8.68
C GLN A 236 8.75 7.15 8.08
N LEU A 237 7.43 7.19 8.29
CA LEU A 237 6.50 6.20 7.73
C LEU A 237 6.62 6.02 6.21
N PRO A 238 6.88 7.07 5.38
CA PRO A 238 7.07 6.87 3.95
C PRO A 238 8.28 6.01 3.56
N ASN A 239 9.22 5.81 4.48
CA ASN A 239 10.43 5.02 4.25
C ASN A 239 10.29 3.56 4.74
N LEU A 240 9.17 3.19 5.34
CA LEU A 240 8.91 1.81 5.73
C LEU A 240 8.57 0.97 4.50
N GLU A 241 9.37 -0.05 4.26
CA GLU A 241 9.24 -0.97 3.13
C GLU A 241 8.42 -2.24 3.47
N VAL A 242 7.60 -2.17 4.52
CA VAL A 242 6.73 -3.29 4.92
C VAL A 242 5.30 -3.09 4.43
N PRO A 243 4.57 -4.16 4.09
CA PRO A 243 3.17 -4.05 3.70
C PRO A 243 2.31 -3.54 4.85
N VAL A 244 1.46 -2.56 4.56
CA VAL A 244 0.51 -1.98 5.50
C VAL A 244 -0.91 -2.22 5.02
N ARG A 245 -1.75 -2.76 5.89
CA ARG A 245 -3.16 -3.03 5.62
C ARG A 245 -4.02 -2.33 6.65
N LEU A 246 -4.98 -1.54 6.21
CA LEU A 246 -5.89 -0.81 7.07
C LEU A 246 -7.25 -1.51 7.10
N TRP A 247 -7.70 -1.91 8.32
CA TRP A 247 -9.04 -2.40 8.59
C TRP A 247 -9.84 -1.31 9.28
N TRP A 248 -10.76 -0.64 8.57
CA TRP A 248 -11.27 0.63 9.03
C TRP A 248 -12.77 0.65 9.27
N GLY A 249 -13.17 0.84 10.53
CA GLY A 249 -14.57 1.08 10.91
C GLY A 249 -15.01 2.49 10.54
N SER A 250 -15.90 2.61 9.55
CA SER A 250 -16.32 3.92 9.00
C SER A 250 -17.26 4.71 9.92
N GLN A 251 -17.76 4.11 11.01
CA GLN A 251 -18.63 4.78 11.98
C GLN A 251 -17.89 5.26 13.24
N ASP A 252 -16.55 5.19 13.23
CA ASP A 252 -15.75 5.63 14.36
C ASP A 252 -15.82 7.16 14.53
N PRO A 253 -16.33 7.67 15.66
CA PRO A 253 -16.35 9.11 15.93
C PRO A 253 -15.01 9.67 16.40
N VAL A 254 -14.02 8.80 16.67
CA VAL A 254 -12.68 9.16 17.14
C VAL A 254 -11.69 9.21 15.98
N PHE A 255 -11.51 8.09 15.28
CA PHE A 255 -10.65 8.00 14.09
C PHE A 255 -11.53 7.81 12.85
N ASN A 256 -12.05 8.93 12.35
CA ASN A 256 -12.87 8.97 11.14
C ASN A 256 -12.03 8.74 9.87
N ASP A 257 -12.66 8.79 8.68
CA ASP A 257 -11.99 8.59 7.41
C ASP A 257 -10.86 9.61 7.11
N ASP A 258 -10.85 10.80 7.74
CA ASP A 258 -9.74 11.75 7.58
C ASP A 258 -8.41 11.15 8.11
N PHE A 259 -8.45 10.33 9.18
CA PHE A 259 -7.27 9.64 9.70
C PHE A 259 -6.87 8.46 8.81
N ALA A 260 -7.83 7.74 8.25
CA ALA A 260 -7.56 6.69 7.27
C ALA A 260 -6.83 7.26 6.05
N ASP A 261 -7.35 8.36 5.50
CA ASP A 261 -6.77 9.02 4.34
C ASP A 261 -5.39 9.62 4.65
N ASP A 262 -5.15 10.12 5.86
CA ASP A 262 -3.83 10.57 6.31
C ASP A 262 -2.82 9.41 6.33
N LEU A 263 -3.18 8.26 6.89
CA LEU A 263 -2.32 7.07 6.89
C LEU A 263 -2.09 6.53 5.47
N MET A 264 -3.13 6.48 4.62
CA MET A 264 -3.01 6.10 3.22
C MET A 264 -2.00 6.98 2.44
N ASN A 265 -1.87 8.25 2.82
CA ASN A 265 -0.92 9.17 2.20
C ASN A 265 0.51 9.06 2.77
N ARG A 266 0.70 8.42 3.91
CA ARG A 266 2.01 8.32 4.58
C ARG A 266 2.80 7.07 4.19
N PHE A 267 2.14 5.95 3.97
CA PHE A 267 2.81 4.70 3.65
C PHE A 267 2.98 4.50 2.14
N ALA A 268 4.08 3.85 1.76
CA ALA A 268 4.38 3.55 0.36
C ALA A 268 3.54 2.36 -0.17
N ASP A 269 3.44 1.28 0.61
CA ASP A 269 2.59 0.11 0.31
C ASP A 269 1.45 0.04 1.33
N VAL A 270 0.30 0.57 0.99
CA VAL A 270 -0.87 0.56 1.86
C VAL A 270 -2.14 0.23 1.10
N GLN A 271 -2.96 -0.64 1.68
CA GLN A 271 -4.30 -0.96 1.20
C GLN A 271 -5.30 -0.80 2.34
N ILE A 272 -6.56 -0.47 2.02
CA ILE A 272 -7.61 -0.26 3.01
C ILE A 272 -8.85 -1.08 2.68
N GLN A 273 -9.41 -1.74 3.72
CA GLN A 273 -10.75 -2.29 3.70
C GLN A 273 -11.63 -1.52 4.68
N ARG A 274 -12.63 -0.82 4.18
CA ARG A 274 -13.61 -0.12 5.00
C ARG A 274 -14.73 -1.04 5.42
N VAL A 275 -15.05 -1.02 6.72
CA VAL A 275 -16.15 -1.78 7.34
C VAL A 275 -17.28 -0.79 7.61
N ALA A 276 -18.28 -0.77 6.75
CA ALA A 276 -19.33 0.25 6.75
C ALA A 276 -20.12 0.35 8.07
N ASN A 277 -20.29 -0.77 8.78
CA ASN A 277 -20.95 -0.85 10.08
C ASN A 277 -19.98 -1.00 11.25
N GLY A 278 -18.66 -0.91 11.02
CA GLY A 278 -17.65 -0.94 12.07
C GLY A 278 -17.50 0.43 12.75
N GLY A 279 -17.36 0.43 14.07
CA GLY A 279 -17.08 1.61 14.88
C GLY A 279 -15.63 1.65 15.35
N HIS A 280 -15.42 2.30 16.49
CA HIS A 280 -14.10 2.43 17.13
C HIS A 280 -13.48 1.06 17.49
N LEU A 281 -14.32 0.10 17.88
CA LEU A 281 -13.90 -1.27 18.23
C LEU A 281 -14.16 -2.26 17.08
N ALA A 282 -13.99 -1.83 15.83
CA ALA A 282 -14.30 -2.60 14.64
C ALA A 282 -13.68 -4.02 14.63
N VAL A 283 -12.51 -4.19 15.21
CA VAL A 283 -11.78 -5.48 15.32
C VAL A 283 -12.46 -6.49 16.27
N LEU A 284 -13.27 -6.01 17.21
CA LEU A 284 -14.06 -6.83 18.11
C LEU A 284 -15.50 -6.98 17.62
N GLU A 285 -16.03 -5.97 16.95
CA GLU A 285 -17.38 -5.96 16.37
C GLU A 285 -17.49 -6.88 15.15
N ASN A 286 -16.45 -6.94 14.32
CA ASN A 286 -16.42 -7.66 13.05
C ASN A 286 -15.23 -8.63 13.02
N SER A 287 -15.32 -9.70 12.22
CA SER A 287 -14.21 -10.63 12.02
C SER A 287 -13.11 -9.98 11.18
N ILE A 288 -11.93 -9.87 11.75
CA ILE A 288 -10.72 -9.39 11.05
C ILE A 288 -9.79 -10.56 10.67
N ALA A 289 -10.05 -11.79 11.11
CA ALA A 289 -9.14 -12.92 10.99
C ALA A 289 -8.75 -13.19 9.53
N GLN A 290 -9.72 -13.35 8.64
CA GLN A 290 -9.46 -13.59 7.21
C GLN A 290 -8.67 -12.44 6.57
N PHE A 291 -8.91 -11.20 6.96
CA PHE A 291 -8.17 -10.04 6.44
C PHE A 291 -6.69 -10.09 6.85
N VAL A 292 -6.41 -10.45 8.11
CA VAL A 292 -5.03 -10.63 8.60
C VAL A 292 -4.35 -11.79 7.90
N GLU A 293 -5.02 -12.94 7.75
CA GLU A 293 -4.48 -14.11 7.04
C GLU A 293 -4.17 -13.78 5.57
N THR A 294 -5.07 -13.05 4.90
CA THR A 294 -4.85 -12.59 3.53
C THR A 294 -3.63 -11.65 3.45
N ALA A 295 -3.52 -10.69 4.36
CA ALA A 295 -2.39 -9.77 4.41
C ALA A 295 -1.04 -10.50 4.57
N ILE A 296 -1.02 -11.52 5.44
CA ILE A 296 0.16 -12.35 5.67
C ILE A 296 0.47 -13.19 4.43
N SER A 297 -0.52 -13.87 3.87
CA SER A 297 -0.33 -14.75 2.71
C SER A 297 0.07 -13.97 1.45
N GLU A 298 -0.49 -12.79 1.24
CA GLU A 298 -0.07 -11.89 0.16
C GLU A 298 1.39 -11.49 0.32
N SER A 299 1.84 -11.19 1.54
CA SER A 299 3.25 -10.82 1.78
C SER A 299 4.20 -12.01 1.66
N GLN A 300 3.76 -13.22 2.00
CA GLN A 300 4.53 -14.45 1.87
C GLN A 300 4.52 -14.97 0.42
N SER A 301 3.45 -14.71 -0.33
CA SER A 301 3.42 -14.96 -1.78
C SER A 301 4.20 -13.89 -2.56
N ILE A 302 4.48 -12.76 -1.94
CA ILE A 302 5.59 -11.84 -2.18
C ILE A 302 6.77 -12.26 -1.24
N GLU A 303 7.02 -13.57 -1.01
CA GLU A 303 8.42 -13.92 -1.04
C GLU A 303 8.88 -13.37 -2.39
N PRO A 304 9.93 -12.54 -2.44
CA PRO A 304 10.70 -12.56 -3.63
C PRO A 304 11.08 -14.06 -3.71
N SER A 305 10.28 -14.89 -4.39
CA SER A 305 10.95 -15.87 -5.21
C SER A 305 12.00 -14.94 -5.74
N VAL A 306 13.23 -15.09 -5.28
CA VAL A 306 14.38 -14.64 -6.00
C VAL A 306 14.01 -15.13 -7.38
N ILE A 307 13.27 -14.27 -8.10
CA ILE A 307 13.23 -14.38 -9.54
C ILE A 307 14.68 -14.19 -9.72
N ASP A 308 15.33 -15.32 -9.97
CA ASP A 308 16.73 -15.34 -10.29
C ASP A 308 16.87 -14.37 -11.45
N THR A 309 16.90 -13.08 -11.12
CA THR A 309 17.12 -11.99 -12.06
C THR A 309 18.55 -12.07 -12.53
N SER A 310 19.36 -12.94 -11.91
CA SER A 310 20.69 -13.33 -12.39
C SER A 310 20.62 -14.29 -13.59
N GLY A 311 19.44 -14.78 -14.01
CA GLY A 311 19.29 -15.77 -15.07
C GLY A 311 18.34 -15.45 -16.22
N SER A 312 17.37 -14.51 -16.11
CA SER A 312 16.56 -14.15 -17.27
C SER A 312 16.93 -12.76 -17.81
N SER A 313 17.69 -12.74 -18.87
CA SER A 313 17.87 -11.58 -19.76
C SER A 313 16.57 -11.25 -20.53
N GLU A 314 15.38 -11.68 -20.06
CA GLU A 314 14.13 -11.52 -20.76
C GLU A 314 13.57 -10.12 -20.50
N THR A 315 13.62 -9.28 -21.51
CA THR A 315 13.03 -7.94 -21.52
C THR A 315 11.55 -7.98 -21.89
N LEU A 316 10.81 -6.90 -21.65
CA LEU A 316 9.39 -6.82 -22.05
C LEU A 316 9.15 -7.03 -23.55
N TRP A 317 10.15 -6.80 -24.39
CA TRP A 317 10.05 -6.99 -25.85
C TRP A 317 10.61 -8.33 -26.35
N SER A 318 11.17 -9.17 -25.50
CA SER A 318 11.75 -10.46 -25.92
C SER A 318 10.73 -11.34 -26.66
N ARG A 319 9.50 -11.38 -26.17
CA ARG A 319 8.43 -12.17 -26.80
C ARG A 319 7.94 -11.57 -28.12
N ILE A 320 8.05 -10.25 -28.31
CA ILE A 320 7.76 -9.59 -29.60
C ILE A 320 8.74 -10.03 -30.67
N MET A 321 9.98 -10.24 -30.27
CA MET A 321 11.06 -10.65 -31.19
C MET A 321 11.10 -12.15 -31.44
N ALA A 322 10.40 -12.96 -30.63
CA ALA A 322 10.43 -14.42 -30.75
C ALA A 322 9.93 -14.88 -32.13
N THR A 323 10.77 -15.65 -32.83
CA THR A 323 10.54 -16.06 -34.23
C THR A 323 9.32 -16.92 -34.46
N SER A 324 8.87 -17.68 -33.46
CA SER A 324 7.74 -18.61 -33.53
C SER A 324 6.36 -17.90 -33.66
N ARG A 325 6.29 -16.59 -33.44
CA ARG A 325 5.01 -15.85 -33.37
C ARG A 325 4.86 -14.75 -34.42
N LYS A 326 5.69 -14.71 -35.43
CA LYS A 326 5.74 -13.58 -36.40
C LYS A 326 4.43 -13.29 -37.10
N GLU A 327 3.66 -14.30 -37.46
CA GLU A 327 2.43 -14.17 -38.24
C GLU A 327 1.16 -14.08 -37.38
N ILE A 328 1.29 -14.20 -36.05
CA ILE A 328 0.15 -14.09 -35.14
C ILE A 328 -0.22 -12.61 -34.98
N LEU A 329 -1.52 -12.35 -34.87
CA LEU A 329 -2.04 -11.02 -34.56
C LEU A 329 -1.51 -10.54 -33.19
N ALA A 330 -0.79 -9.43 -33.18
CA ALA A 330 -0.27 -8.84 -31.94
C ALA A 330 -1.26 -7.83 -31.35
N ILE A 331 -1.74 -6.90 -32.19
CA ILE A 331 -2.62 -5.82 -31.73
C ILE A 331 -3.71 -5.57 -32.77
N HIS A 332 -4.96 -5.46 -32.30
CA HIS A 332 -6.07 -4.87 -33.03
C HIS A 332 -6.46 -3.54 -32.39
N ASP A 333 -6.53 -2.48 -33.18
CA ASP A 333 -6.96 -1.14 -32.74
C ASP A 333 -8.38 -0.87 -33.23
N GLY A 334 -9.35 -0.91 -32.34
CA GLY A 334 -10.78 -0.74 -32.63
C GLY A 334 -11.12 0.66 -33.13
N ALA A 335 -10.40 1.70 -32.69
CA ALA A 335 -10.65 3.08 -33.12
C ALA A 335 -10.24 3.32 -34.58
N SER A 336 -9.06 2.82 -34.97
CA SER A 336 -8.56 2.92 -36.37
C SER A 336 -8.99 1.75 -37.26
N LYS A 337 -9.57 0.69 -36.67
CA LYS A 337 -9.92 -0.58 -37.34
C LYS A 337 -8.73 -1.21 -38.07
N SER A 338 -7.54 -1.06 -37.51
CA SER A 338 -6.30 -1.60 -38.06
C SER A 338 -5.72 -2.67 -37.13
N SER A 339 -4.98 -3.58 -37.73
CA SER A 339 -4.33 -4.70 -37.01
C SER A 339 -2.87 -4.80 -37.45
N VAL A 340 -2.05 -5.33 -36.54
CA VAL A 340 -0.65 -5.67 -36.82
C VAL A 340 -0.30 -7.03 -36.25
N THR A 341 0.47 -7.80 -36.99
CA THR A 341 1.10 -9.04 -36.53
C THR A 341 2.32 -8.72 -35.67
N TYR A 342 2.87 -9.73 -34.99
CA TYR A 342 4.11 -9.57 -34.22
C TYR A 342 5.30 -9.16 -35.11
N SER A 343 5.36 -9.66 -36.34
CA SER A 343 6.37 -9.25 -37.33
C SER A 343 6.27 -7.78 -37.72
N GLU A 344 5.06 -7.32 -37.95
CA GLU A 344 4.81 -5.91 -38.29
C GLU A 344 5.03 -4.98 -37.10
N LEU A 345 4.67 -5.42 -35.87
CA LEU A 345 4.93 -4.67 -34.65
C LEU A 345 6.45 -4.53 -34.40
N ASP A 346 7.21 -5.64 -34.50
CA ASP A 346 8.68 -5.59 -34.34
C ASP A 346 9.33 -4.67 -35.38
N SER A 347 8.90 -4.76 -36.65
CA SER A 347 9.37 -3.87 -37.73
C SER A 347 9.08 -2.40 -37.43
N ARG A 348 7.91 -2.09 -36.87
CA ARG A 348 7.50 -0.73 -36.49
C ARG A 348 8.31 -0.22 -35.29
N VAL A 349 8.49 -1.05 -34.25
CA VAL A 349 9.34 -0.76 -33.09
C VAL A 349 10.77 -0.45 -33.53
N ALA A 350 11.33 -1.29 -34.40
CA ALA A 350 12.65 -1.14 -34.94
C ALA A 350 12.81 0.16 -35.76
N THR A 351 11.84 0.49 -36.61
CA THR A 351 11.81 1.73 -37.39
C THR A 351 11.80 2.97 -36.50
N PHE A 352 10.95 2.95 -35.46
CA PHE A 352 10.86 4.06 -34.51
C PHE A 352 12.15 4.20 -33.69
N ALA A 353 12.72 3.08 -33.20
CA ALA A 353 13.96 3.09 -32.44
C ALA A 353 15.12 3.69 -33.27
N HIS A 354 15.28 3.24 -34.53
CA HIS A 354 16.29 3.79 -35.42
C HIS A 354 16.10 5.29 -35.68
N SER A 355 14.87 5.71 -35.97
CA SER A 355 14.53 7.10 -36.25
C SER A 355 14.74 8.00 -35.01
N LEU A 356 14.47 7.50 -33.81
CA LEU A 356 14.74 8.21 -32.55
C LEU A 356 16.24 8.33 -32.29
N ALA A 357 17.01 7.25 -32.51
CA ALA A 357 18.46 7.27 -32.38
C ALA A 357 19.13 8.29 -33.31
N GLN A 358 18.69 8.34 -34.59
CA GLN A 358 19.16 9.35 -35.55
C GLN A 358 18.84 10.79 -35.12
N ARG A 359 17.80 10.99 -34.30
CA ARG A 359 17.42 12.30 -33.75
C ARG A 359 18.06 12.60 -32.40
N GLY A 360 19.05 11.79 -32.01
CA GLY A 360 19.88 12.02 -30.83
C GLY A 360 19.33 11.46 -29.52
N VAL A 361 18.31 10.58 -29.54
CA VAL A 361 17.86 9.90 -28.32
C VAL A 361 18.94 8.92 -27.85
N GLN A 362 19.35 9.05 -26.59
CA GLN A 362 20.40 8.27 -25.96
C GLN A 362 19.89 7.42 -24.81
N VAL A 363 20.72 6.49 -24.32
CA VAL A 363 20.43 5.71 -23.10
C VAL A 363 20.26 6.65 -21.91
N GLY A 364 19.21 6.43 -21.15
CA GLY A 364 18.86 7.27 -19.97
C GLY A 364 18.10 8.56 -20.28
N ASP A 365 17.99 8.95 -21.56
CA ASP A 365 17.18 10.12 -21.92
C ASP A 365 15.71 9.92 -21.57
N ARG A 366 15.07 10.98 -21.06
CA ARG A 366 13.64 10.98 -20.76
C ARG A 366 12.87 11.51 -21.98
N VAL A 367 11.96 10.69 -22.47
CA VAL A 367 11.14 10.98 -23.65
C VAL A 367 9.69 11.17 -23.22
N ALA A 368 9.17 12.38 -23.29
CA ALA A 368 7.72 12.61 -23.10
C ALA A 368 6.95 12.06 -24.29
N VAL A 369 6.05 11.13 -24.03
CA VAL A 369 5.20 10.49 -25.04
C VAL A 369 3.82 11.11 -25.02
N LEU A 370 3.50 11.90 -26.05
CA LEU A 370 2.24 12.63 -26.19
C LEU A 370 1.45 12.06 -27.38
N VAL A 371 1.19 10.76 -27.34
CA VAL A 371 0.49 9.98 -28.36
C VAL A 371 -0.76 9.36 -27.73
N PRO A 372 -1.94 9.44 -28.37
CA PRO A 372 -3.13 8.74 -27.86
C PRO A 372 -2.95 7.22 -27.94
N PRO A 373 -3.73 6.44 -27.15
CA PRO A 373 -3.74 4.99 -27.24
C PRO A 373 -3.93 4.51 -28.67
N SER A 374 -3.00 3.70 -29.14
CA SER A 374 -2.95 3.21 -30.52
C SER A 374 -1.80 2.22 -30.68
N ILE A 375 -1.76 1.50 -31.77
CA ILE A 375 -0.61 0.67 -32.17
C ILE A 375 0.70 1.48 -32.14
N ASP A 376 0.65 2.73 -32.58
CA ASP A 376 1.86 3.59 -32.61
C ASP A 376 2.32 4.02 -31.22
N LEU A 377 1.41 4.21 -30.26
CA LEU A 377 1.81 4.44 -28.86
C LEU A 377 2.61 3.27 -28.33
N ILE A 378 2.09 2.05 -28.51
CA ILE A 378 2.74 0.82 -28.03
C ILE A 378 4.10 0.66 -28.70
N ALA A 379 4.17 0.77 -30.02
CA ALA A 379 5.42 0.67 -30.78
C ALA A 379 6.45 1.73 -30.33
N LEU A 380 6.01 2.96 -30.05
CA LEU A 380 6.89 4.05 -29.61
C LEU A 380 7.47 3.79 -28.20
N VAL A 381 6.64 3.30 -27.28
CA VAL A 381 7.10 2.96 -25.93
C VAL A 381 8.17 1.87 -25.98
N TYR A 382 7.92 0.77 -26.71
CA TYR A 382 8.87 -0.29 -26.91
C TYR A 382 10.15 0.18 -27.63
N ALA A 383 10.03 1.09 -28.58
CA ALA A 383 11.17 1.69 -29.28
C ALA A 383 12.06 2.50 -28.32
N CYS A 384 11.47 3.28 -27.43
CA CYS A 384 12.20 4.01 -26.39
C CYS A 384 12.94 3.02 -25.46
N TRP A 385 12.25 1.98 -25.00
CA TRP A 385 12.86 0.98 -24.09
C TRP A 385 14.01 0.21 -24.74
N ARG A 386 13.88 -0.18 -26.01
CA ARG A 386 14.98 -0.79 -26.77
C ARG A 386 16.19 0.12 -26.94
N LEU A 387 16.01 1.43 -26.86
CA LEU A 387 17.09 2.41 -26.85
C LEU A 387 17.69 2.65 -25.46
N GLY A 388 17.10 2.06 -24.41
CA GLY A 388 17.44 2.36 -23.02
C GLY A 388 16.97 3.75 -22.58
N ALA A 389 15.99 4.34 -23.28
CA ALA A 389 15.41 5.63 -22.92
C ALA A 389 14.19 5.44 -22.00
N VAL A 390 13.99 6.41 -21.13
CA VAL A 390 12.89 6.43 -20.12
C VAL A 390 11.67 7.10 -20.71
N THR A 391 10.54 6.41 -20.77
CA THR A 391 9.28 7.00 -21.22
C THR A 391 8.62 7.81 -20.11
N VAL A 392 8.18 9.04 -20.43
CA VAL A 392 7.37 9.87 -19.54
C VAL A 392 5.97 9.96 -20.13
N ILE A 393 5.01 9.32 -19.45
CA ILE A 393 3.63 9.21 -19.90
C ILE A 393 2.72 9.90 -18.88
N ALA A 394 1.90 10.81 -19.34
CA ALA A 394 0.95 11.53 -18.54
C ALA A 394 -0.45 11.41 -19.15
N ASP A 395 -1.43 11.13 -18.30
CA ASP A 395 -2.82 11.01 -18.73
C ASP A 395 -3.32 12.36 -19.27
N ARG A 396 -4.01 12.31 -20.42
CA ARG A 396 -4.68 13.46 -21.03
C ARG A 396 -5.74 14.07 -20.10
N GLY A 397 -6.33 13.29 -19.20
CA GLY A 397 -7.26 13.74 -18.16
C GLY A 397 -6.68 14.78 -17.22
N LEU A 398 -5.35 14.93 -17.14
CA LEU A 398 -4.68 16.01 -16.40
C LEU A 398 -4.89 17.41 -17.02
N GLY A 399 -5.44 17.49 -18.22
CA GLY A 399 -5.60 18.71 -18.98
C GLY A 399 -4.26 19.34 -19.39
N ILE A 400 -4.33 20.37 -20.22
CA ILE A 400 -3.15 21.03 -20.83
C ILE A 400 -2.15 21.53 -19.76
N ARG A 401 -2.65 22.10 -18.66
CA ARG A 401 -1.79 22.61 -17.57
C ARG A 401 -1.12 21.49 -16.78
N GLY A 402 -1.84 20.38 -16.54
CA GLY A 402 -1.32 19.21 -15.86
C GLY A 402 -0.25 18.49 -16.69
N LEU A 403 -0.51 18.27 -17.97
CA LEU A 403 0.46 17.72 -18.93
C LEU A 403 1.75 18.57 -18.97
N GLY A 404 1.61 19.89 -19.07
CA GLY A 404 2.77 20.79 -19.07
C GLY A 404 3.60 20.70 -17.79
N ARG A 405 2.95 20.56 -16.63
CA ARG A 405 3.66 20.37 -15.34
C ARG A 405 4.38 19.02 -15.30
N ALA A 406 3.74 17.94 -15.73
CA ALA A 406 4.32 16.60 -15.79
C ALA A 406 5.57 16.57 -16.68
N VAL A 407 5.49 17.12 -17.89
CA VAL A 407 6.61 17.21 -18.83
C VAL A 407 7.76 18.06 -18.22
N LYS A 408 7.44 19.22 -17.65
CA LYS A 408 8.42 20.13 -17.06
C LYS A 408 9.12 19.52 -15.85
N SER A 409 8.36 18.92 -14.93
CA SER A 409 8.92 18.31 -13.71
C SER A 409 9.80 17.09 -13.99
N SER A 410 9.54 16.37 -15.08
CA SER A 410 10.32 15.21 -15.50
C SER A 410 11.64 15.55 -16.17
N ARG A 411 11.92 16.82 -16.46
CA ARG A 411 13.17 17.29 -17.10
C ARG A 411 13.50 16.47 -18.36
N VAL A 412 12.52 16.34 -19.28
CA VAL A 412 12.67 15.54 -20.49
C VAL A 412 13.67 16.14 -21.47
N GLN A 413 14.42 15.29 -22.16
CA GLN A 413 15.32 15.66 -23.26
C GLN A 413 14.61 15.67 -24.61
N HIS A 414 13.55 14.85 -24.74
CA HIS A 414 12.78 14.72 -25.98
C HIS A 414 11.28 14.73 -25.71
N VAL A 415 10.53 15.26 -26.66
CA VAL A 415 9.06 15.22 -26.68
C VAL A 415 8.64 14.59 -28.01
N VAL A 416 7.96 13.46 -27.96
CA VAL A 416 7.43 12.76 -29.13
C VAL A 416 5.91 12.76 -29.04
N GLY A 417 5.21 13.17 -30.10
CA GLY A 417 3.76 13.21 -30.03
C GLY A 417 3.10 13.49 -31.37
N ILE A 418 1.76 13.50 -31.36
CA ILE A 418 0.97 13.96 -32.50
C ILE A 418 1.14 15.47 -32.72
N ARG A 419 0.91 15.96 -33.92
CA ARG A 419 1.19 17.34 -34.31
C ARG A 419 0.53 18.40 -33.40
N SER A 420 -0.69 18.18 -32.95
CA SER A 420 -1.38 19.10 -32.03
C SER A 420 -0.66 19.17 -30.65
N ALA A 421 -0.23 18.03 -30.14
CA ALA A 421 0.45 17.95 -28.85
C ALA A 421 1.88 18.53 -28.92
N THR A 422 2.62 18.25 -30.01
CA THR A 422 3.97 18.82 -30.23
C THR A 422 3.91 20.32 -30.45
N THR A 423 2.89 20.84 -31.13
CA THR A 423 2.66 22.27 -31.25
C THR A 423 2.36 22.92 -29.90
N ALA A 424 1.49 22.33 -29.10
CA ALA A 424 1.19 22.80 -27.74
C ALA A 424 2.46 22.82 -26.85
N ALA A 425 3.26 21.75 -26.88
CA ALA A 425 4.49 21.65 -26.12
C ALA A 425 5.50 22.77 -26.47
N ARG A 426 5.61 23.11 -27.77
CA ARG A 426 6.45 24.22 -28.24
C ARG A 426 5.90 25.57 -27.82
N THR A 427 4.62 25.83 -28.12
CA THR A 427 3.99 27.14 -27.86
C THR A 427 3.92 27.47 -26.39
N LEU A 428 3.59 26.47 -25.56
CA LEU A 428 3.48 26.63 -24.10
C LEU A 428 4.80 26.39 -23.35
N ARG A 429 5.90 26.16 -24.09
CA ARG A 429 7.26 25.97 -23.56
C ARG A 429 7.33 24.93 -22.42
N TRP A 430 6.67 23.78 -22.61
CA TRP A 430 6.67 22.73 -21.59
C TRP A 430 8.07 22.15 -21.32
N ALA A 431 8.88 22.03 -22.37
CA ALA A 431 10.28 21.61 -22.30
C ALA A 431 11.14 22.43 -23.30
N PRO A 432 11.51 23.67 -22.97
CA PRO A 432 12.11 24.62 -23.94
C PRO A 432 13.47 24.17 -24.49
N ARG A 433 14.15 23.22 -23.80
CA ARG A 433 15.45 22.68 -24.22
C ARG A 433 15.32 21.30 -24.87
N ALA A 434 14.13 20.70 -24.88
CA ALA A 434 13.92 19.37 -25.42
C ALA A 434 13.78 19.41 -26.95
N SER A 435 14.29 18.36 -27.60
CA SER A 435 13.97 18.09 -29.00
C SER A 435 12.50 17.68 -29.14
N VAL A 436 11.77 18.31 -30.07
CA VAL A 436 10.35 18.02 -30.28
C VAL A 436 10.16 17.32 -31.62
N ILE A 437 9.71 16.07 -31.57
CA ILE A 437 9.60 15.14 -32.70
C ILE A 437 8.13 14.86 -33.00
N ASP A 438 7.71 15.06 -34.25
CA ASP A 438 6.36 14.69 -34.68
C ASP A 438 6.31 13.18 -34.99
N LEU A 439 5.31 12.48 -34.47
CA LEU A 439 5.13 11.03 -34.66
C LEU A 439 5.09 10.65 -36.15
N LYS A 440 4.42 11.46 -36.99
CA LYS A 440 4.38 11.20 -38.46
C LYS A 440 5.76 11.17 -39.09
N SER A 441 6.73 11.93 -38.55
CA SER A 441 8.10 11.92 -39.04
C SER A 441 8.86 10.61 -38.71
N LEU A 442 8.39 9.85 -37.74
CA LEU A 442 8.93 8.51 -37.42
C LEU A 442 8.31 7.46 -38.34
N GLN A 443 7.02 7.60 -38.67
CA GLN A 443 6.30 6.69 -39.57
C GLN A 443 6.84 6.75 -41.01
N ASN A 444 7.21 7.96 -41.48
CA ASN A 444 7.70 8.20 -42.83
C ASN A 444 9.19 7.88 -43.04
N SER A 445 9.89 7.40 -41.97
CA SER A 445 11.26 6.92 -42.11
C SER A 445 11.24 5.63 -42.94
N SER A 446 12.05 5.59 -44.00
CA SER A 446 12.12 4.44 -44.93
C SER A 446 12.34 3.15 -44.15
N ARG A 447 11.58 2.09 -44.50
CA ARG A 447 11.74 0.75 -43.97
C ARG A 447 13.19 0.33 -44.16
N ILE A 448 13.96 0.22 -43.10
CA ILE A 448 15.38 -0.12 -43.16
C ILE A 448 15.47 -1.62 -43.00
N GLU A 449 15.79 -2.33 -44.10
CA GLU A 449 16.26 -3.70 -44.06
C GLU A 449 17.62 -3.70 -43.37
N GLY A 450 17.73 -4.36 -42.22
CA GLY A 450 18.98 -4.52 -41.53
C GLY A 450 19.08 -3.93 -40.12
N LEU A 451 17.98 -3.73 -39.42
CA LEU A 451 17.93 -3.18 -38.04
C LEU A 451 18.55 -4.06 -36.95
N ALA A 452 19.05 -5.23 -37.28
CA ALA A 452 19.80 -6.11 -36.38
C ALA A 452 21.10 -5.50 -35.81
N LYS A 453 21.47 -4.26 -36.14
CA LYS A 453 22.77 -3.65 -35.77
C LYS A 453 22.70 -2.35 -34.95
N LEU A 454 21.59 -2.03 -34.30
CA LEU A 454 21.70 -1.12 -33.16
C LEU A 454 22.19 -1.91 -31.95
N VAL A 455 23.51 -2.26 -31.99
CA VAL A 455 24.19 -2.88 -30.84
C VAL A 455 24.27 -1.81 -29.74
N ARG A 456 23.24 -1.74 -28.89
CA ARG A 456 23.31 -1.04 -27.62
C ARG A 456 23.22 -2.10 -26.52
N PRO A 457 23.87 -1.87 -25.37
CA PRO A 457 23.67 -2.77 -24.23
C PRO A 457 22.17 -2.81 -23.87
N GLU A 458 21.63 -3.99 -23.71
CA GLU A 458 20.26 -4.15 -23.23
C GLU A 458 20.15 -3.56 -21.82
N PRO A 459 19.05 -2.86 -21.51
CA PRO A 459 18.84 -2.32 -20.17
C PRO A 459 18.72 -3.46 -19.15
N THR A 460 19.31 -3.24 -17.98
CA THR A 460 19.20 -4.16 -16.85
C THR A 460 17.87 -3.97 -16.11
N ALA A 461 17.54 -4.88 -15.21
CA ALA A 461 16.33 -4.82 -14.40
C ALA A 461 16.24 -3.51 -13.58
N GLU A 462 17.36 -2.98 -13.12
CA GLU A 462 17.44 -1.76 -12.30
C GLU A 462 17.31 -0.47 -13.12
N ASN A 463 17.48 -0.54 -14.44
CA ASN A 463 17.38 0.63 -15.28
C ASN A 463 15.94 1.14 -15.32
N MET A 464 15.79 2.48 -15.21
CA MET A 464 14.48 3.12 -15.28
C MET A 464 13.86 2.95 -16.66
N ALA A 465 12.62 2.47 -16.73
CA ALA A 465 11.85 2.27 -17.96
C ALA A 465 10.82 3.39 -18.17
N ALA A 466 10.12 3.80 -17.11
CA ALA A 466 9.01 4.74 -17.26
C ALA A 466 8.83 5.66 -16.06
N ILE A 467 8.21 6.82 -16.30
CA ILE A 467 7.61 7.70 -15.30
C ILE A 467 6.16 7.91 -15.72
N LEU A 468 5.23 7.34 -14.96
CA LEU A 468 3.80 7.43 -15.24
C LEU A 468 3.15 8.44 -14.30
N PHE A 469 2.44 9.43 -14.88
CA PHE A 469 1.69 10.40 -14.10
C PHE A 469 0.23 9.98 -14.00
N THR A 470 -0.23 9.79 -12.78
CA THR A 470 -1.63 9.51 -12.48
C THR A 470 -2.35 10.76 -11.99
N SER A 471 -3.64 10.89 -12.32
CA SER A 471 -4.51 11.92 -11.75
C SER A 471 -4.79 11.58 -10.30
N GLY A 472 -4.03 12.18 -9.36
CA GLY A 472 -4.34 12.09 -7.94
C GLY A 472 -5.65 12.80 -7.61
N ALA A 473 -6.54 12.18 -6.83
CA ALA A 473 -7.83 12.75 -6.43
C ALA A 473 -7.71 14.05 -5.63
N THR A 474 -6.55 14.39 -5.07
CA THR A 474 -6.41 15.46 -4.07
C THR A 474 -5.20 16.39 -4.27
N GLY A 475 -4.54 16.39 -5.45
CA GLY A 475 -3.35 17.26 -5.63
C GLY A 475 -2.76 17.24 -7.04
N PRO A 476 -1.62 17.93 -7.26
CA PRO A 476 -0.92 17.88 -8.54
C PRO A 476 -0.47 16.44 -8.83
N ALA A 477 -0.62 16.02 -10.09
CA ALA A 477 -0.25 14.67 -10.53
C ALA A 477 1.18 14.31 -10.11
N LYS A 478 1.34 13.15 -9.48
CA LYS A 478 2.64 12.60 -9.07
C LYS A 478 3.15 11.65 -10.15
N GLY A 479 4.45 11.72 -10.44
CA GLY A 479 5.11 10.78 -11.36
C GLY A 479 5.62 9.57 -10.61
N VAL A 480 5.06 8.39 -10.89
CA VAL A 480 5.53 7.10 -10.38
C VAL A 480 6.64 6.59 -11.29
N ARG A 481 7.75 6.17 -10.72
CA ARG A 481 8.90 5.63 -11.45
C ARG A 481 8.78 4.11 -11.53
N TYR A 482 9.10 3.56 -12.68
CA TYR A 482 9.15 2.12 -12.92
C TYR A 482 10.48 1.75 -13.53
N THR A 483 11.10 0.70 -13.00
CA THR A 483 12.26 0.04 -13.60
C THR A 483 11.81 -1.01 -14.62
N HIS A 484 12.74 -1.52 -15.44
CA HIS A 484 12.46 -2.63 -16.34
C HIS A 484 12.10 -3.91 -15.57
N GLY A 485 12.79 -4.17 -14.45
CA GLY A 485 12.50 -5.31 -13.58
C GLY A 485 11.10 -5.27 -12.99
N GLU A 486 10.65 -4.10 -12.49
CA GLU A 486 9.28 -3.95 -11.95
C GLU A 486 8.21 -4.19 -13.00
N LEU A 487 8.41 -3.71 -14.25
CA LEU A 487 7.46 -3.97 -15.33
C LEU A 487 7.44 -5.44 -15.77
N CYS A 488 8.61 -6.10 -15.79
CA CYS A 488 8.70 -7.54 -16.07
C CYS A 488 8.01 -8.34 -14.94
N ALA A 489 8.23 -7.98 -13.68
CA ALA A 489 7.56 -8.60 -12.54
C ALA A 489 6.03 -8.46 -12.60
N GLN A 490 5.52 -7.28 -13.00
CA GLN A 490 4.08 -7.08 -13.21
C GLN A 490 3.55 -8.00 -14.33
N ARG A 491 4.27 -8.13 -15.46
CA ARG A 491 3.92 -9.08 -16.52
C ARG A 491 3.81 -10.51 -15.98
N ASP A 492 4.82 -10.95 -15.25
CA ASP A 492 4.91 -12.32 -14.74
C ASP A 492 3.83 -12.61 -13.69
N ILE A 493 3.48 -11.61 -12.87
CA ILE A 493 2.36 -11.70 -11.93
C ILE A 493 1.04 -11.87 -12.69
N LEU A 494 0.78 -11.06 -13.73
CA LEU A 494 -0.42 -11.18 -14.55
C LEU A 494 -0.51 -12.58 -15.18
N GLU A 495 0.59 -13.06 -15.77
CA GLU A 495 0.66 -14.38 -16.40
C GLU A 495 0.32 -15.49 -15.39
N ARG A 496 0.89 -15.42 -14.18
CA ARG A 496 0.68 -16.43 -13.13
C ARG A 496 -0.71 -16.37 -12.52
N VAL A 497 -1.17 -15.18 -12.13
CA VAL A 497 -2.47 -15.00 -11.45
C VAL A 497 -3.63 -15.39 -12.34
N TYR A 498 -3.59 -14.97 -13.60
CA TYR A 498 -4.64 -15.28 -14.56
C TYR A 498 -4.39 -16.57 -15.36
N LYS A 499 -3.26 -17.26 -15.08
CA LYS A 499 -2.85 -18.49 -15.80
C LYS A 499 -2.84 -18.30 -17.33
N ILE A 500 -2.34 -17.14 -17.77
CA ILE A 500 -2.33 -16.76 -19.17
C ILE A 500 -1.44 -17.71 -19.96
N THR A 501 -1.96 -18.18 -21.07
CA THR A 501 -1.27 -19.05 -22.02
C THR A 501 -1.13 -18.35 -23.36
N ASP A 502 -0.36 -18.93 -24.25
CA ASP A 502 -0.12 -18.38 -25.59
C ASP A 502 -1.32 -18.42 -26.54
N THR A 503 -2.36 -19.12 -26.16
CA THR A 503 -3.65 -19.17 -26.89
C THR A 503 -4.64 -18.12 -26.42
N ASP A 504 -4.33 -17.41 -25.32
CA ASP A 504 -5.20 -16.38 -24.79
C ASP A 504 -5.12 -15.07 -25.58
N SER A 505 -6.15 -14.29 -25.45
CA SER A 505 -6.24 -12.93 -25.96
C SER A 505 -6.95 -12.04 -24.95
N PHE A 506 -6.68 -10.73 -24.96
CA PHE A 506 -7.41 -9.84 -24.06
C PHE A 506 -7.71 -8.48 -24.69
N VAL A 507 -8.78 -7.84 -24.22
CA VAL A 507 -9.11 -6.46 -24.58
C VAL A 507 -8.66 -5.53 -23.47
N ALA A 508 -7.78 -4.59 -23.81
CA ALA A 508 -7.31 -3.57 -22.90
C ALA A 508 -8.29 -2.39 -22.86
N ALA A 509 -9.13 -2.33 -21.84
CA ALA A 509 -9.99 -1.17 -21.54
C ALA A 509 -9.26 -0.04 -20.78
N PHE A 510 -8.01 -0.27 -20.38
CA PHE A 510 -7.15 0.71 -19.73
C PHE A 510 -5.79 0.75 -20.45
N ALA A 511 -5.43 1.91 -20.98
CA ALA A 511 -4.30 2.05 -21.90
C ALA A 511 -2.96 1.48 -21.42
N PRO A 512 -2.55 1.62 -20.15
CA PRO A 512 -1.30 1.02 -19.65
C PRO A 512 -1.27 -0.51 -19.78
N PHE A 513 -2.40 -1.19 -19.62
CA PHE A 513 -2.47 -2.65 -19.78
C PHE A 513 -2.23 -3.13 -21.21
N ALA A 514 -2.49 -2.27 -22.21
CA ALA A 514 -2.21 -2.60 -23.61
C ALA A 514 -0.73 -2.88 -23.88
N LEU A 515 0.17 -2.38 -23.05
CA LEU A 515 1.61 -2.66 -23.13
C LEU A 515 1.94 -4.10 -22.71
N PHE A 516 1.16 -4.71 -21.83
CA PHE A 516 1.45 -6.06 -21.34
C PHE A 516 1.04 -7.16 -22.32
N GLY A 517 0.06 -6.93 -23.20
CA GLY A 517 -0.35 -7.97 -24.14
C GLY A 517 0.77 -8.46 -25.06
N PRO A 518 1.45 -7.60 -25.80
CA PRO A 518 2.62 -8.02 -26.57
C PRO A 518 3.76 -8.58 -25.73
N ALA A 519 3.96 -8.07 -24.49
CA ALA A 519 4.94 -8.58 -23.55
C ALA A 519 4.59 -9.99 -23.04
N LEU A 520 3.31 -10.31 -22.90
CA LEU A 520 2.81 -11.67 -22.60
C LEU A 520 2.83 -12.60 -23.81
N GLY A 521 3.01 -12.04 -25.01
CA GLY A 521 3.00 -12.78 -26.25
C GLY A 521 1.59 -13.21 -26.70
N ILE A 522 0.54 -12.50 -26.28
CA ILE A 522 -0.86 -12.79 -26.60
C ILE A 522 -1.49 -11.69 -27.46
N THR A 523 -2.56 -12.02 -28.18
CA THR A 523 -3.29 -11.04 -28.99
C THR A 523 -3.99 -10.00 -28.12
N THR A 524 -3.82 -8.72 -28.45
CA THR A 524 -4.37 -7.58 -27.70
C THR A 524 -5.37 -6.80 -28.53
N GLY A 525 -6.58 -6.59 -28.00
CA GLY A 525 -7.57 -5.67 -28.57
C GLY A 525 -7.55 -4.33 -27.82
N LEU A 526 -7.53 -3.21 -28.55
CA LEU A 526 -7.81 -1.88 -28.03
C LEU A 526 -9.26 -1.57 -28.34
N ALA A 527 -10.12 -1.37 -27.34
CA ALA A 527 -11.50 -0.96 -27.56
C ALA A 527 -11.57 0.49 -28.07
N ASP A 528 -12.53 0.78 -28.93
CA ASP A 528 -12.82 2.16 -29.35
C ASP A 528 -13.48 2.92 -28.20
N MET A 529 -12.65 3.65 -27.45
CA MET A 529 -13.08 4.46 -26.30
C MET A 529 -12.13 5.64 -26.06
N ASP A 530 -12.64 6.66 -25.39
CA ASP A 530 -11.78 7.69 -24.80
C ASP A 530 -11.29 7.22 -23.43
N VAL A 531 -10.03 6.82 -23.33
CA VAL A 531 -9.42 6.33 -22.10
C VAL A 531 -9.42 7.35 -20.95
N THR A 532 -9.59 8.65 -21.27
CA THR A 532 -9.72 9.73 -20.27
C THR A 532 -11.14 9.85 -19.73
N SER A 533 -12.07 9.16 -20.35
CA SER A 533 -13.49 9.12 -20.02
C SER A 533 -13.99 7.68 -20.11
N PRO A 534 -13.70 6.82 -19.13
CA PRO A 534 -14.03 5.38 -19.17
C PRO A 534 -15.52 5.08 -19.47
N ALA A 535 -16.42 6.01 -19.13
CA ALA A 535 -17.84 5.91 -19.45
C ALA A 535 -18.15 5.93 -20.96
N THR A 536 -17.19 6.24 -21.83
CA THR A 536 -17.34 6.17 -23.29
C THR A 536 -17.20 4.75 -23.84
N LEU A 537 -16.71 3.78 -23.04
CA LEU A 537 -16.68 2.39 -23.42
C LEU A 537 -18.12 1.86 -23.52
N THR A 538 -18.54 1.52 -24.73
CA THR A 538 -19.85 0.90 -24.98
C THR A 538 -19.73 -0.63 -25.03
N ALA A 539 -20.82 -1.34 -24.70
CA ALA A 539 -20.88 -2.79 -24.85
C ALA A 539 -20.54 -3.24 -26.27
N LYS A 540 -20.97 -2.49 -27.27
CA LYS A 540 -20.68 -2.75 -28.68
C LYS A 540 -19.19 -2.61 -29.00
N ALA A 541 -18.53 -1.54 -28.53
CA ALA A 541 -17.09 -1.34 -28.76
C ALA A 541 -16.27 -2.46 -28.12
N LEU A 542 -16.70 -2.94 -26.94
CA LEU A 542 -16.07 -4.08 -26.28
C LEU A 542 -16.29 -5.38 -27.06
N GLU A 543 -17.52 -5.65 -27.50
CA GLU A 543 -17.87 -6.80 -28.33
C GLU A 543 -17.11 -6.82 -29.65
N ASP A 544 -17.05 -5.68 -30.34
CA ASP A 544 -16.33 -5.52 -31.62
C ASP A 544 -14.81 -5.83 -31.39
N ALA A 545 -14.22 -5.29 -30.34
CA ALA A 545 -12.82 -5.57 -30.00
C ALA A 545 -12.59 -7.05 -29.65
N CYS A 546 -13.45 -7.67 -28.84
CA CYS A 546 -13.37 -9.09 -28.53
C CYS A 546 -13.52 -9.98 -29.76
N SER A 547 -14.42 -9.61 -30.68
CA SER A 547 -14.65 -10.37 -31.92
C SER A 547 -13.49 -10.30 -32.89
N ALA A 548 -12.77 -9.17 -32.91
CA ALA A 548 -11.63 -8.95 -33.80
C ALA A 548 -10.35 -9.68 -33.38
N ILE A 549 -10.27 -10.16 -32.14
CA ILE A 549 -9.08 -10.84 -31.57
C ILE A 549 -9.31 -12.32 -31.22
N ARG A 550 -10.45 -12.87 -31.60
CA ARG A 550 -10.79 -14.30 -31.44
C ARG A 550 -10.07 -15.19 -32.44
#